data_b0fb04b81ef3525e33f5eb5f6a9ec89c
#
_entry.id   b0fb04b81ef3525e33f5eb5f6a9ec89c
#
_cell.length_a   1.000
_cell.length_b   1.000
_cell.length_c   1.000
_cell.angle_alpha   90.00
_cell.angle_beta   90.00
_cell.angle_gamma   90.00
#
_symmetry.space_group_name_H-M   'P 1'
#
loop_
_entity.id
_entity.type
_entity.pdbx_description
1 polymer ?
#
loop_
_entity_poly.entity_id
_entity_poly.type
_entity_poly.pdbx_seq_one_letter_code
_entity_poly.pdbx_strand_id
1 'polypeptide(L)'
;MNYDELLAPAAKSMRPSGIRKFFDLAAEMPHCISLGVGEPDFKTPWTIRDAGIRSLEQGRTRYTANAGIKELRAEICRYLARRMELNYQPSEVLVTVGGSEAIDLTIRALVKPGDEVIIPEPCFVCYEPITSLTGGVPVHIATKVEDDFRLRADQLRAAITPRTKLLILPYPNNPTGGVMDAADLEAIAEVLRGTDIMVLSDEIYAELTYGLDRHISIATLPGMKERTIVVNGFSKAYAMTGWRLGYAVGPEPVIKVMTKIHQSCIMSAPTTSQYAAIAALHSCDDSIEMMRDEYNRRRRYVVKALNDMGLTCFAPRGAFYVFPCIRCSGLTSQEFCEMLLKEQEVAIIPGDAFGASGEGYARISYAYSVEHLETAMRRIRTFLKDHGWLAE
;
A
#
# COMPACT_ATOMS: atom_id res chain seq x y z
N MET A 1 13.37 -26.34 -27.70
CA MET A 1 12.99 -26.35 -26.28
C MET A 1 11.57 -25.79 -26.15
N ASN A 2 10.65 -26.47 -25.51
CA ASN A 2 9.31 -25.97 -25.25
C ASN A 2 9.33 -25.25 -23.88
N TYR A 3 9.50 -23.93 -23.88
CA TYR A 3 9.58 -23.13 -22.65
C TYR A 3 8.28 -23.16 -21.84
N ASP A 4 7.14 -23.34 -22.51
CA ASP A 4 5.84 -23.42 -21.86
C ASP A 4 5.69 -24.62 -20.90
N GLU A 5 6.37 -25.71 -21.18
CA GLU A 5 6.40 -26.89 -20.32
C GLU A 5 7.45 -26.80 -19.20
N LEU A 6 8.46 -25.94 -19.38
CA LEU A 6 9.54 -25.76 -18.41
C LEU A 6 9.22 -24.73 -17.32
N LEU A 7 8.32 -23.77 -17.59
CA LEU A 7 7.97 -22.72 -16.65
C LEU A 7 7.06 -23.24 -15.54
N ALA A 8 7.31 -22.80 -14.31
CA ALA A 8 6.48 -23.13 -13.17
C ALA A 8 5.04 -22.63 -13.40
N PRO A 9 4.00 -23.49 -13.25
CA PRO A 9 2.62 -23.12 -13.58
C PRO A 9 2.12 -21.88 -12.84
N ALA A 10 2.42 -21.73 -11.55
CA ALA A 10 2.05 -20.58 -10.75
C ALA A 10 2.68 -19.27 -11.26
N ALA A 11 3.95 -19.30 -11.69
CA ALA A 11 4.59 -18.12 -12.27
C ALA A 11 4.03 -17.78 -13.65
N LYS A 12 3.74 -18.79 -14.47
CA LYS A 12 3.14 -18.61 -15.81
C LYS A 12 1.73 -18.04 -15.76
N SER A 13 0.93 -18.39 -14.74
CA SER A 13 -0.44 -17.90 -14.57
C SER A 13 -0.54 -16.46 -14.07
N MET A 14 0.56 -15.88 -13.58
CA MET A 14 0.58 -14.49 -13.12
C MET A 14 0.23 -13.54 -14.27
N ARG A 15 -0.75 -12.67 -14.03
CA ARG A 15 -1.10 -11.62 -14.99
C ARG A 15 -0.07 -10.48 -14.91
N PRO A 16 0.33 -9.91 -16.05
CA PRO A 16 1.09 -8.66 -16.05
C PRO A 16 0.33 -7.56 -15.29
N SER A 17 1.05 -6.71 -14.59
CA SER A 17 0.43 -5.59 -13.87
C SER A 17 -0.32 -4.67 -14.85
N GLY A 18 -1.64 -4.54 -14.71
CA GLY A 18 -2.44 -3.59 -15.48
C GLY A 18 -1.98 -2.14 -15.33
N ILE A 19 -1.40 -1.81 -14.17
CA ILE A 19 -0.83 -0.49 -13.88
C ILE A 19 0.36 -0.18 -14.81
N ARG A 20 1.23 -1.16 -15.10
CA ARG A 20 2.45 -0.94 -15.90
C ARG A 20 2.15 -0.57 -17.35
N LYS A 21 1.13 -1.18 -17.94
CA LYS A 21 0.68 -0.84 -19.30
C LYS A 21 0.42 0.66 -19.47
N PHE A 22 -0.25 1.29 -18.48
CA PHE A 22 -0.54 2.72 -18.53
C PHE A 22 0.71 3.59 -18.33
N PHE A 23 1.67 3.14 -17.55
CA PHE A 23 2.95 3.85 -17.41
C PHE A 23 3.77 3.81 -18.69
N ASP A 24 3.84 2.66 -19.33
CA ASP A 24 4.59 2.51 -20.58
C ASP A 24 3.98 3.39 -21.69
N LEU A 25 2.64 3.40 -21.82
CA LEU A 25 1.93 4.28 -22.76
C LEU A 25 2.14 5.77 -22.46
N ALA A 26 2.05 6.15 -21.18
CA ALA A 26 2.24 7.55 -20.76
C ALA A 26 3.68 8.04 -21.01
N ALA A 27 4.66 7.16 -20.88
CA ALA A 27 6.09 7.50 -21.11
C ALA A 27 6.40 7.82 -22.57
N GLU A 28 5.62 7.34 -23.54
CA GLU A 28 5.75 7.63 -24.96
C GLU A 28 5.15 8.98 -25.36
N MET A 29 4.39 9.64 -24.45
CA MET A 29 3.65 10.88 -24.71
C MET A 29 4.31 12.07 -23.99
N PRO A 30 5.03 12.98 -24.69
CA PRO A 30 5.87 14.02 -24.07
C PRO A 30 5.09 15.06 -23.23
N HIS A 31 3.78 15.22 -23.47
CA HIS A 31 2.93 16.17 -22.74
C HIS A 31 1.93 15.50 -21.80
N CYS A 32 2.09 14.19 -21.57
CA CYS A 32 1.22 13.43 -20.70
C CYS A 32 1.42 13.82 -19.22
N ILE A 33 0.31 14.10 -18.55
CA ILE A 33 0.27 14.26 -17.11
C ILE A 33 -0.11 12.90 -16.49
N SER A 34 0.87 12.22 -15.91
CA SER A 34 0.61 10.95 -15.24
C SER A 34 0.22 11.19 -13.77
N LEU A 35 -1.01 10.82 -13.41
CA LEU A 35 -1.49 10.76 -12.03
C LEU A 35 -1.59 9.30 -11.53
N GLY A 36 -0.90 8.40 -12.24
CA GLY A 36 -0.97 6.96 -11.94
C GLY A 36 0.09 6.48 -10.96
N VAL A 37 1.23 7.17 -10.82
CA VAL A 37 2.35 6.71 -9.99
C VAL A 37 2.02 6.84 -8.51
N GLY A 38 2.25 5.77 -7.76
CA GLY A 38 1.98 5.70 -6.33
C GLY A 38 3.22 6.02 -5.49
N GLU A 39 3.84 7.19 -5.69
CA GLU A 39 4.98 7.62 -4.88
C GLU A 39 4.91 9.11 -4.51
N PRO A 40 5.51 9.50 -3.35
CA PRO A 40 5.63 10.89 -2.97
C PRO A 40 6.35 11.72 -4.04
N ASP A 41 5.85 12.93 -4.32
CA ASP A 41 6.52 13.91 -5.19
C ASP A 41 7.56 14.75 -4.44
N PHE A 42 7.64 14.58 -3.12
CA PHE A 42 8.67 15.20 -2.30
C PHE A 42 10.01 14.46 -2.44
N LYS A 43 11.08 15.21 -2.38
CA LYS A 43 12.42 14.61 -2.22
C LYS A 43 12.55 14.08 -0.79
N THR A 44 13.22 12.95 -0.63
CA THR A 44 13.63 12.45 0.70
C THR A 44 14.26 13.60 1.49
N PRO A 45 13.87 13.87 2.75
CA PRO A 45 14.42 14.93 3.58
C PRO A 45 15.94 14.93 3.62
N TRP A 46 16.54 16.14 3.67
CA TRP A 46 18.01 16.25 3.59
C TRP A 46 18.73 15.48 4.68
N THR A 47 18.25 15.52 5.93
CA THR A 47 18.82 14.78 7.05
C THR A 47 18.97 13.28 6.77
N ILE A 48 17.99 12.69 6.09
CA ILE A 48 18.00 11.28 5.69
C ILE A 48 19.04 11.04 4.59
N ARG A 49 19.06 11.90 3.56
CA ARG A 49 20.01 11.79 2.46
C ARG A 49 21.45 11.96 2.93
N ASP A 50 21.70 12.95 3.78
CA ASP A 50 23.00 13.20 4.38
C ASP A 50 23.50 12.00 5.20
N ALA A 51 22.64 11.37 6.02
CA ALA A 51 22.99 10.16 6.73
C ALA A 51 23.37 8.99 5.81
N GLY A 52 22.68 8.85 4.69
CA GLY A 52 23.04 7.88 3.65
C GLY A 52 24.41 8.17 3.02
N ILE A 53 24.68 9.43 2.65
CA ILE A 53 25.97 9.88 2.10
C ILE A 53 27.08 9.60 3.11
N ARG A 54 26.94 10.02 4.36
CA ARG A 54 27.93 9.79 5.40
C ARG A 54 28.21 8.30 5.64
N SER A 55 27.18 7.43 5.51
CA SER A 55 27.40 5.99 5.64
C SER A 55 28.36 5.45 4.59
N LEU A 56 28.29 5.98 3.35
CA LEU A 56 29.21 5.64 2.27
C LEU A 56 30.62 6.23 2.51
N GLU A 57 30.71 7.50 2.90
CA GLU A 57 32.00 8.15 3.23
C GLU A 57 32.75 7.45 4.36
N GLN A 58 32.00 6.89 5.34
CA GLN A 58 32.55 6.10 6.44
C GLN A 58 32.87 4.65 6.06
N GLY A 59 32.68 4.26 4.80
CA GLY A 59 32.95 2.90 4.31
C GLY A 59 31.98 1.84 4.92
N ARG A 60 30.78 2.23 5.32
CA ARG A 60 29.75 1.30 5.86
C ARG A 60 29.06 0.56 4.71
N THR A 61 29.80 -0.29 4.01
CA THR A 61 29.36 -0.98 2.79
C THR A 61 29.32 -2.50 2.91
N ARG A 62 29.45 -3.02 4.13
CA ARG A 62 29.42 -4.47 4.41
C ARG A 62 28.01 -4.96 4.71
N TYR A 63 27.79 -6.26 4.64
CA TYR A 63 26.55 -6.87 5.09
C TYR A 63 26.24 -6.51 6.54
N THR A 64 24.96 -6.31 6.84
CA THR A 64 24.46 -6.17 8.21
C THR A 64 23.97 -7.51 8.75
N ALA A 65 23.52 -7.56 10.00
CA ALA A 65 22.77 -8.70 10.50
C ALA A 65 21.52 -8.94 9.62
N ASN A 66 21.15 -10.21 9.42
CA ASN A 66 20.03 -10.58 8.55
C ASN A 66 18.72 -9.88 8.93
N ALA A 67 18.41 -9.79 10.23
CA ALA A 67 17.20 -9.09 10.68
C ALA A 67 17.32 -7.55 10.62
N GLY A 68 18.46 -7.01 10.18
CA GLY A 68 18.75 -5.57 10.15
C GLY A 68 19.65 -5.11 11.31
N ILE A 69 20.22 -3.91 11.19
CA ILE A 69 21.08 -3.27 12.19
C ILE A 69 20.34 -3.22 13.54
N LYS A 70 21.01 -3.64 14.62
CA LYS A 70 20.42 -3.69 15.98
C LYS A 70 19.87 -2.34 16.42
N GLU A 71 20.60 -1.27 16.12
CA GLU A 71 20.18 0.11 16.40
C GLU A 71 18.89 0.46 15.65
N LEU A 72 18.80 0.17 14.35
CA LEU A 72 17.61 0.44 13.56
C LEU A 72 16.39 -0.31 14.11
N ARG A 73 16.54 -1.58 14.46
CA ARG A 73 15.43 -2.35 15.04
C ARG A 73 14.95 -1.76 16.38
N ALA A 74 15.87 -1.27 17.21
CA ALA A 74 15.52 -0.59 18.44
C ALA A 74 14.79 0.75 18.17
N GLU A 75 15.24 1.52 17.16
CA GLU A 75 14.56 2.76 16.75
C GLU A 75 13.16 2.52 16.19
N ILE A 76 12.98 1.45 15.41
CA ILE A 76 11.66 1.05 14.94
C ILE A 76 10.73 0.76 16.12
N CYS A 77 11.20 0.05 17.15
CA CYS A 77 10.40 -0.19 18.36
C CYS A 77 10.04 1.13 19.08
N ARG A 78 10.99 2.06 19.23
CA ARG A 78 10.72 3.38 19.84
C ARG A 78 9.71 4.21 19.03
N TYR A 79 9.87 4.22 17.70
CA TYR A 79 8.95 4.88 16.80
C TYR A 79 7.54 4.32 16.90
N LEU A 80 7.39 3.00 16.85
CA LEU A 80 6.08 2.33 16.95
C LEU A 80 5.40 2.60 18.30
N ALA A 81 6.16 2.58 19.40
CA ALA A 81 5.62 2.91 20.73
C ALA A 81 5.15 4.37 20.81
N ARG A 82 5.92 5.32 20.24
CA ARG A 82 5.63 6.75 20.30
C ARG A 82 4.50 7.15 19.35
N ARG A 83 4.49 6.64 18.12
CA ARG A 83 3.57 7.09 17.06
C ARG A 83 2.32 6.23 16.93
N MET A 84 2.38 4.94 17.27
CA MET A 84 1.33 3.95 16.97
C MET A 84 0.86 3.15 18.19
N GLU A 85 1.36 3.45 19.39
CA GLU A 85 1.06 2.70 20.64
C GLU A 85 1.35 1.20 20.57
N LEU A 86 2.27 0.80 19.69
CA LEU A 86 2.68 -0.57 19.49
C LEU A 86 3.98 -0.86 20.25
N ASN A 87 3.93 -1.78 21.21
CA ASN A 87 5.06 -2.15 22.04
C ASN A 87 5.66 -3.48 21.58
N TYR A 88 6.79 -3.41 20.86
CA TYR A 88 7.56 -4.57 20.39
C TYR A 88 8.99 -4.56 20.93
N GLN A 89 9.61 -5.74 20.91
CA GLN A 89 11.04 -5.89 21.21
C GLN A 89 11.86 -5.98 19.92
N PRO A 90 13.14 -5.63 19.88
CA PRO A 90 13.97 -5.77 18.69
C PRO A 90 14.04 -7.19 18.10
N SER A 91 13.75 -8.24 18.88
CA SER A 91 13.64 -9.62 18.38
C SER A 91 12.36 -9.88 17.59
N GLU A 92 11.36 -9.01 17.73
CA GLU A 92 10.07 -9.04 17.00
C GLU A 92 10.10 -8.18 15.74
N VAL A 93 11.27 -7.68 15.30
CA VAL A 93 11.44 -6.78 14.14
C VAL A 93 12.33 -7.42 13.09
N LEU A 94 11.87 -7.40 11.84
CA LEU A 94 12.67 -7.75 10.65
C LEU A 94 12.69 -6.55 9.68
N VAL A 95 13.88 -6.06 9.37
CA VAL A 95 14.10 -5.02 8.35
C VAL A 95 14.14 -5.68 6.97
N THR A 96 13.38 -5.15 6.01
CA THR A 96 13.14 -5.75 4.69
C THR A 96 13.45 -4.80 3.54
N VAL A 97 13.54 -5.33 2.31
CA VAL A 97 13.70 -4.56 1.08
C VAL A 97 12.34 -3.98 0.64
N GLY A 98 11.86 -2.99 1.40
CA GLY A 98 10.54 -2.39 1.27
C GLY A 98 9.42 -3.24 1.87
N GLY A 99 8.21 -2.66 1.94
CA GLY A 99 7.03 -3.36 2.46
C GLY A 99 6.62 -4.57 1.64
N SER A 100 6.88 -4.57 0.33
CA SER A 100 6.52 -5.70 -0.55
C SER A 100 7.27 -6.99 -0.18
N GLU A 101 8.54 -6.90 0.24
CA GLU A 101 9.25 -8.08 0.75
C GLU A 101 8.66 -8.52 2.09
N ALA A 102 8.30 -7.60 2.98
CA ALA A 102 7.66 -7.95 4.24
C ALA A 102 6.35 -8.71 4.05
N ILE A 103 5.55 -8.32 3.04
CA ILE A 103 4.34 -9.03 2.62
C ILE A 103 4.68 -10.43 2.11
N ASP A 104 5.63 -10.54 1.16
CA ASP A 104 6.05 -11.83 0.58
C ASP A 104 6.55 -12.80 1.64
N LEU A 105 7.44 -12.34 2.53
CA LEU A 105 7.96 -13.14 3.63
C LEU A 105 6.87 -13.59 4.61
N THR A 106 5.88 -12.74 4.90
CA THR A 106 4.76 -13.08 5.78
C THR A 106 3.93 -14.21 5.18
N ILE A 107 3.55 -14.06 3.90
CA ILE A 107 2.75 -15.06 3.20
C ILE A 107 3.52 -16.38 3.09
N ARG A 108 4.80 -16.35 2.67
CA ARG A 108 5.65 -17.55 2.59
C ARG A 108 5.87 -18.24 3.94
N ALA A 109 5.91 -17.49 5.04
CA ALA A 109 6.12 -18.05 6.37
C ALA A 109 4.86 -18.72 6.94
N LEU A 110 3.66 -18.28 6.53
CA LEU A 110 2.40 -18.68 7.15
C LEU A 110 1.53 -19.57 6.27
N VAL A 111 1.57 -19.40 4.94
CA VAL A 111 0.63 -20.03 3.99
C VAL A 111 1.23 -21.29 3.40
N LYS A 112 0.46 -22.38 3.44
CA LYS A 112 0.75 -23.66 2.80
C LYS A 112 -0.11 -23.84 1.54
N PRO A 113 0.26 -24.72 0.60
CA PRO A 113 -0.61 -25.03 -0.52
C PRO A 113 -2.01 -25.46 -0.07
N GLY A 114 -3.03 -24.80 -0.63
CA GLY A 114 -4.44 -25.01 -0.31
C GLY A 114 -4.99 -24.20 0.87
N ASP A 115 -4.15 -23.51 1.65
CA ASP A 115 -4.61 -22.55 2.66
C ASP A 115 -5.27 -21.32 1.98
N GLU A 116 -6.34 -20.84 2.56
CA GLU A 116 -7.06 -19.67 2.06
C GLU A 116 -6.52 -18.37 2.70
N VAL A 117 -6.35 -17.36 1.85
CA VAL A 117 -5.95 -16.00 2.24
C VAL A 117 -7.06 -15.04 1.87
N ILE A 118 -7.69 -14.42 2.87
CA ILE A 118 -8.75 -13.43 2.65
C ILE A 118 -8.13 -12.09 2.29
N ILE A 119 -8.59 -11.52 1.16
CA ILE A 119 -8.08 -10.28 0.58
C ILE A 119 -9.26 -9.34 0.31
N PRO A 120 -9.45 -8.26 1.07
CA PRO A 120 -10.41 -7.21 0.74
C PRO A 120 -10.02 -6.50 -0.57
N GLU A 121 -10.98 -6.33 -1.48
CA GLU A 121 -10.82 -5.62 -2.76
C GLU A 121 -11.72 -4.38 -2.81
N PRO A 122 -11.33 -3.33 -3.55
CA PRO A 122 -10.07 -3.19 -4.31
C PRO A 122 -8.86 -2.99 -3.40
N CYS A 123 -7.67 -3.49 -3.82
CA CYS A 123 -6.47 -3.48 -2.99
C CYS A 123 -5.17 -3.41 -3.81
N PHE A 124 -4.04 -3.30 -3.13
CA PHE A 124 -2.73 -3.30 -3.77
C PHE A 124 -2.44 -4.64 -4.48
N VAL A 125 -1.95 -4.54 -5.70
CA VAL A 125 -1.86 -5.63 -6.68
C VAL A 125 -0.92 -6.80 -6.34
N CYS A 126 -0.14 -6.74 -5.27
CA CYS A 126 0.83 -7.79 -4.96
C CYS A 126 0.27 -8.94 -4.12
N TYR A 127 -0.84 -8.79 -3.41
CA TYR A 127 -1.29 -9.80 -2.44
C TYR A 127 -1.73 -11.11 -3.10
N GLU A 128 -2.58 -11.04 -4.12
CA GLU A 128 -3.05 -12.21 -4.87
C GLU A 128 -1.90 -12.99 -5.54
N PRO A 129 -1.02 -12.34 -6.35
CA PRO A 129 0.08 -13.05 -6.99
C PRO A 129 1.02 -13.74 -6.01
N ILE A 130 1.37 -13.08 -4.89
CA ILE A 130 2.24 -13.68 -3.87
C ILE A 130 1.55 -14.88 -3.20
N THR A 131 0.26 -14.76 -2.88
CA THR A 131 -0.55 -15.87 -2.35
C THR A 131 -0.54 -17.05 -3.31
N SER A 132 -0.80 -16.82 -4.59
CA SER A 132 -0.83 -17.87 -5.62
C SER A 132 0.53 -18.52 -5.82
N LEU A 133 1.64 -17.77 -5.75
CA LEU A 133 3.00 -18.29 -5.85
C LEU A 133 3.36 -19.25 -4.71
N THR A 134 2.75 -19.10 -3.53
CA THR A 134 2.93 -20.04 -2.42
C THR A 134 2.02 -21.27 -2.49
N GLY A 135 1.14 -21.33 -3.49
CA GLY A 135 0.10 -22.35 -3.60
C GLY A 135 -1.12 -22.07 -2.71
N GLY A 136 -1.19 -20.91 -2.07
CA GLY A 136 -2.36 -20.46 -1.35
C GLY A 136 -3.52 -20.10 -2.28
N VAL A 137 -4.72 -20.07 -1.74
CA VAL A 137 -5.96 -19.75 -2.46
C VAL A 137 -6.43 -18.37 -2.05
N PRO A 138 -6.39 -17.35 -2.94
CA PRO A 138 -6.95 -16.05 -2.65
C PRO A 138 -8.48 -16.12 -2.52
N VAL A 139 -9.03 -15.52 -1.47
CA VAL A 139 -10.48 -15.37 -1.22
C VAL A 139 -10.79 -13.89 -1.16
N HIS A 140 -11.40 -13.36 -2.21
CA HIS A 140 -11.67 -11.93 -2.34
C HIS A 140 -12.96 -11.53 -1.65
N ILE A 141 -12.94 -10.40 -0.92
CA ILE A 141 -14.11 -9.74 -0.35
C ILE A 141 -14.25 -8.36 -1.00
N ALA A 142 -15.31 -8.16 -1.78
CA ALA A 142 -15.61 -6.86 -2.36
C ALA A 142 -16.04 -5.87 -1.28
N THR A 143 -15.25 -4.84 -1.05
CA THR A 143 -15.62 -3.69 -0.23
C THR A 143 -16.38 -2.66 -1.08
N LYS A 144 -17.21 -1.84 -0.46
CA LYS A 144 -18.14 -0.95 -1.17
C LYS A 144 -17.94 0.51 -0.77
N VAL A 145 -18.26 1.41 -1.69
CA VAL A 145 -18.19 2.87 -1.46
C VAL A 145 -19.18 3.31 -0.37
N GLU A 146 -20.31 2.64 -0.25
CA GLU A 146 -21.33 2.92 0.79
C GLU A 146 -20.79 2.68 2.21
N ASP A 147 -19.76 1.84 2.33
CA ASP A 147 -19.03 1.57 3.58
C ASP A 147 -17.65 2.26 3.60
N ASP A 148 -17.41 3.27 2.76
CA ASP A 148 -16.09 3.94 2.57
C ASP A 148 -14.97 2.94 2.21
N PHE A 149 -15.28 1.87 1.50
CA PHE A 149 -14.41 0.74 1.17
C PHE A 149 -13.79 0.04 2.40
N ARG A 150 -14.49 0.04 3.53
CA ARG A 150 -14.09 -0.70 4.74
C ARG A 150 -14.49 -2.17 4.66
N LEU A 151 -13.67 -3.04 5.22
CA LEU A 151 -14.04 -4.44 5.43
C LEU A 151 -15.05 -4.54 6.57
N ARG A 152 -16.19 -5.15 6.34
CA ARG A 152 -17.21 -5.37 7.36
C ARG A 152 -17.05 -6.74 8.04
N ALA A 153 -17.36 -6.79 9.33
CA ALA A 153 -17.26 -8.00 10.13
C ALA A 153 -18.18 -9.13 9.65
N ASP A 154 -19.37 -8.80 9.13
CA ASP A 154 -20.30 -9.77 8.55
C ASP A 154 -19.75 -10.40 7.25
N GLN A 155 -19.11 -9.60 6.39
CA GLN A 155 -18.43 -10.08 5.18
C GLN A 155 -17.26 -11.00 5.54
N LEU A 156 -16.44 -10.61 6.53
CA LEU A 156 -15.32 -11.44 6.99
C LEU A 156 -15.83 -12.77 7.53
N ARG A 157 -16.86 -12.75 8.40
CA ARG A 157 -17.44 -13.97 8.98
C ARG A 157 -17.98 -14.93 7.90
N ALA A 158 -18.60 -14.40 6.87
CA ALA A 158 -19.12 -15.19 5.77
C ALA A 158 -18.03 -15.82 4.88
N ALA A 159 -16.84 -15.22 4.81
CA ALA A 159 -15.74 -15.70 4.00
C ALA A 159 -14.85 -16.74 4.71
N ILE A 160 -14.93 -16.86 6.04
CA ILE A 160 -14.10 -17.78 6.82
C ILE A 160 -14.54 -19.22 6.59
N THR A 161 -13.57 -20.08 6.29
CA THR A 161 -13.71 -21.55 6.20
C THR A 161 -12.68 -22.24 7.09
N PRO A 162 -12.74 -23.57 7.26
CA PRO A 162 -11.69 -24.32 7.97
C PRO A 162 -10.28 -24.22 7.32
N ARG A 163 -10.18 -23.76 6.07
CA ARG A 163 -8.92 -23.56 5.38
C ARG A 163 -8.37 -22.13 5.49
N THR A 164 -9.15 -21.20 6.05
CA THR A 164 -8.73 -19.82 6.19
C THR A 164 -7.54 -19.72 7.14
N LYS A 165 -6.41 -19.24 6.61
CA LYS A 165 -5.15 -19.13 7.34
C LYS A 165 -4.75 -17.70 7.65
N LEU A 166 -5.00 -16.78 6.71
CA LEU A 166 -4.52 -15.41 6.79
C LEU A 166 -5.60 -14.43 6.32
N LEU A 167 -5.78 -13.35 7.07
CA LEU A 167 -6.47 -12.15 6.65
C LEU A 167 -5.43 -11.08 6.30
N ILE A 168 -5.50 -10.52 5.10
CA ILE A 168 -4.77 -9.30 4.74
C ILE A 168 -5.67 -8.10 5.07
N LEU A 169 -5.15 -7.15 5.85
CA LEU A 169 -5.84 -5.94 6.27
C LEU A 169 -5.06 -4.72 5.79
N PRO A 170 -5.34 -4.22 4.55
CA PRO A 170 -4.52 -3.23 3.88
C PRO A 170 -5.05 -1.81 4.10
N TYR A 171 -4.95 -1.30 5.32
CA TYR A 171 -5.43 0.06 5.65
C TYR A 171 -4.37 0.91 6.36
N PRO A 172 -4.25 2.21 5.99
CA PRO A 172 -4.98 2.96 4.94
C PRO A 172 -4.77 2.37 3.55
N ASN A 173 -5.86 2.30 2.76
CA ASN A 173 -5.92 1.48 1.56
C ASN A 173 -5.35 2.17 0.31
N ASN A 174 -4.65 1.41 -0.51
CA ASN A 174 -4.39 1.68 -1.91
C ASN A 174 -5.23 0.67 -2.73
N PRO A 175 -6.21 1.10 -3.55
CA PRO A 175 -6.30 2.40 -4.25
C PRO A 175 -7.27 3.43 -3.64
N THR A 176 -8.09 3.06 -2.67
CA THR A 176 -9.29 3.84 -2.30
C THR A 176 -9.00 5.01 -1.36
N GLY A 177 -7.94 4.92 -0.54
CA GLY A 177 -7.69 5.83 0.57
C GLY A 177 -8.64 5.61 1.76
N GLY A 178 -9.38 4.51 1.78
CA GLY A 178 -10.19 4.08 2.91
C GLY A 178 -9.35 3.81 4.15
N VAL A 179 -9.94 4.03 5.33
CA VAL A 179 -9.34 3.73 6.64
C VAL A 179 -10.35 2.98 7.48
N MET A 180 -9.86 2.20 8.43
CA MET A 180 -10.70 1.57 9.46
C MET A 180 -10.56 2.36 10.76
N ASP A 181 -11.67 2.62 11.43
CA ASP A 181 -11.65 3.24 12.77
C ASP A 181 -11.65 2.18 13.88
N ALA A 182 -11.61 2.63 15.14
CA ALA A 182 -11.54 1.72 16.29
C ALA A 182 -12.70 0.74 16.34
N ALA A 183 -13.90 1.18 16.00
CA ALA A 183 -15.10 0.33 16.05
C ALA A 183 -15.08 -0.74 14.95
N ASP A 184 -14.64 -0.37 13.74
CA ASP A 184 -14.45 -1.31 12.64
C ASP A 184 -13.43 -2.39 13.00
N LEU A 185 -12.25 -1.97 13.53
CA LEU A 185 -11.18 -2.88 13.92
C LEU A 185 -11.60 -3.81 15.06
N GLU A 186 -12.32 -3.32 16.06
CA GLU A 186 -12.84 -4.15 17.14
C GLU A 186 -13.84 -5.19 16.61
N ALA A 187 -14.72 -4.81 15.68
CA ALA A 187 -15.65 -5.75 15.05
C ALA A 187 -14.92 -6.85 14.25
N ILE A 188 -13.83 -6.52 13.55
CA ILE A 188 -12.97 -7.51 12.88
C ILE A 188 -12.25 -8.39 13.91
N ALA A 189 -11.68 -7.79 14.97
CA ALA A 189 -10.99 -8.53 16.03
C ALA A 189 -11.93 -9.55 16.72
N GLU A 190 -13.20 -9.17 16.96
CA GLU A 190 -14.20 -10.06 17.54
C GLU A 190 -14.47 -11.30 16.67
N VAL A 191 -14.48 -11.15 15.34
CA VAL A 191 -14.62 -12.29 14.41
C VAL A 191 -13.41 -13.22 14.48
N LEU A 192 -12.23 -12.67 14.69
CA LEU A 192 -10.97 -13.43 14.71
C LEU A 192 -10.69 -14.11 16.06
N ARG A 193 -11.27 -13.61 17.17
CA ARG A 193 -11.07 -14.22 18.49
C ARG A 193 -11.57 -15.67 18.48
N GLY A 194 -10.80 -16.55 19.11
CA GLY A 194 -11.11 -17.99 19.15
C GLY A 194 -10.79 -18.76 17.86
N THR A 195 -10.18 -18.11 16.85
CA THR A 195 -9.67 -18.74 15.64
C THR A 195 -8.14 -18.76 15.63
N ASP A 196 -7.54 -19.58 14.74
CA ASP A 196 -6.09 -19.60 14.48
C ASP A 196 -5.71 -18.75 13.25
N ILE A 197 -6.60 -17.86 12.80
CA ILE A 197 -6.37 -16.99 11.64
C ILE A 197 -5.37 -15.91 12.03
N MET A 198 -4.30 -15.80 11.26
CA MET A 198 -3.30 -14.74 11.37
C MET A 198 -3.75 -13.49 10.61
N VAL A 199 -3.20 -12.33 10.96
CA VAL A 199 -3.45 -11.06 10.26
C VAL A 199 -2.13 -10.52 9.71
N LEU A 200 -2.13 -10.16 8.42
CA LEU A 200 -1.14 -9.29 7.82
C LEU A 200 -1.76 -7.89 7.74
N SER A 201 -1.33 -6.98 8.60
CA SER A 201 -1.79 -5.58 8.60
C SER A 201 -0.78 -4.75 7.81
N ASP A 202 -1.14 -4.38 6.58
CA ASP A 202 -0.30 -3.50 5.76
C ASP A 202 -0.62 -2.04 6.10
N GLU A 203 0.27 -1.43 6.88
CA GLU A 203 0.12 -0.11 7.43
C GLU A 203 1.13 0.89 6.81
N ILE A 204 1.57 0.65 5.57
CA ILE A 204 2.57 1.48 4.87
C ILE A 204 2.16 2.96 4.75
N TYR A 205 0.87 3.25 4.83
CA TYR A 205 0.30 4.60 4.79
C TYR A 205 -0.13 5.12 6.17
N ALA A 206 0.23 4.48 7.27
CA ALA A 206 -0.20 4.84 8.62
C ALA A 206 0.00 6.32 8.99
N GLU A 207 1.10 6.92 8.55
CA GLU A 207 1.40 8.35 8.79
C GLU A 207 0.62 9.31 7.88
N LEU A 208 0.03 8.81 6.81
CA LEU A 208 -0.71 9.61 5.84
C LEU A 208 -2.22 9.42 6.06
N THR A 209 -2.70 9.89 7.20
CA THR A 209 -4.12 9.92 7.58
C THR A 209 -4.60 11.35 7.79
N TYR A 210 -5.89 11.61 7.51
CA TYR A 210 -6.48 12.94 7.49
C TYR A 210 -7.74 12.99 8.33
N GLY A 211 -7.85 13.99 9.21
CA GLY A 211 -9.00 14.16 10.10
C GLY A 211 -9.09 13.07 11.18
N LEU A 212 -7.97 12.45 11.48
CA LEU A 212 -7.76 11.51 12.57
C LEU A 212 -6.63 12.04 13.45
N ASP A 213 -6.69 11.78 14.74
CA ASP A 213 -5.56 12.09 15.63
C ASP A 213 -4.33 11.27 15.23
N ARG A 214 -4.55 9.98 14.91
CA ARG A 214 -3.54 9.05 14.40
C ARG A 214 -4.18 7.81 13.78
N HIS A 215 -3.36 7.04 13.07
CA HIS A 215 -3.70 5.68 12.66
C HIS A 215 -3.86 4.75 13.87
N ILE A 216 -4.82 3.84 13.79
CA ILE A 216 -5.04 2.79 14.78
C ILE A 216 -4.66 1.45 14.14
N SER A 217 -3.72 0.75 14.74
CA SER A 217 -3.36 -0.61 14.32
C SER A 217 -4.25 -1.64 14.99
N ILE A 218 -4.69 -2.66 14.25
CA ILE A 218 -5.42 -3.79 14.85
C ILE A 218 -4.57 -4.51 15.92
N ALA A 219 -3.25 -4.46 15.83
CA ALA A 219 -2.33 -5.07 16.79
C ALA A 219 -2.36 -4.40 18.18
N THR A 220 -2.99 -3.22 18.33
CA THR A 220 -3.20 -2.57 19.64
C THR A 220 -4.38 -3.17 20.41
N LEU A 221 -5.27 -3.90 19.73
CA LEU A 221 -6.47 -4.46 20.35
C LEU A 221 -6.15 -5.75 21.14
N PRO A 222 -6.89 -6.04 22.23
CA PRO A 222 -6.66 -7.22 23.05
C PRO A 222 -6.71 -8.53 22.24
N GLY A 223 -5.65 -9.36 22.35
CA GLY A 223 -5.56 -10.66 21.67
C GLY A 223 -5.23 -10.57 20.19
N MET A 224 -4.87 -9.38 19.67
CA MET A 224 -4.52 -9.20 18.26
C MET A 224 -3.01 -9.11 18.03
N LYS A 225 -2.22 -8.64 18.99
CA LYS A 225 -0.75 -8.56 18.85
C LYS A 225 -0.13 -9.92 18.55
N GLU A 226 -0.61 -10.97 19.19
CA GLU A 226 -0.07 -12.34 19.10
C GLU A 226 -0.37 -13.03 17.77
N ARG A 227 -1.26 -12.44 16.96
CA ARG A 227 -1.65 -12.98 15.64
C ARG A 227 -1.43 -12.02 14.47
N THR A 228 -0.90 -10.82 14.74
CA THR A 228 -0.73 -9.81 13.70
C THR A 228 0.74 -9.63 13.33
N ILE A 229 1.01 -9.66 12.03
CA ILE A 229 2.24 -9.14 11.42
C ILE A 229 1.91 -7.77 10.86
N VAL A 230 2.45 -6.72 11.47
CA VAL A 230 2.35 -5.35 10.95
C VAL A 230 3.46 -5.13 9.94
N VAL A 231 3.09 -4.76 8.73
CA VAL A 231 4.01 -4.36 7.66
C VAL A 231 3.99 -2.85 7.55
N ASN A 232 5.16 -2.23 7.58
CA ASN A 232 5.30 -0.80 7.39
C ASN A 232 6.67 -0.48 6.76
N GLY A 233 7.02 0.78 6.58
CA GLY A 233 8.29 1.15 5.99
C GLY A 233 8.47 2.64 5.77
N PHE A 234 9.53 2.98 5.04
CA PHE A 234 10.00 4.35 4.88
C PHE A 234 9.56 4.98 3.55
N SER A 235 9.03 4.16 2.65
CA SER A 235 8.71 4.58 1.27
C SER A 235 7.77 5.77 1.20
N LYS A 236 6.73 5.81 2.05
CA LYS A 236 5.64 6.79 1.94
C LYS A 236 5.80 7.93 2.93
N ALA A 237 5.91 7.62 4.21
CA ALA A 237 6.04 8.62 5.27
C ALA A 237 7.30 9.51 5.12
N TYR A 238 8.38 8.96 4.60
CA TYR A 238 9.68 9.65 4.49
C TYR A 238 10.13 9.93 3.04
N ALA A 239 9.24 9.73 2.05
CA ALA A 239 9.58 9.89 0.63
C ALA A 239 10.84 9.08 0.23
N MET A 240 10.92 7.82 0.65
CA MET A 240 12.07 6.92 0.48
C MET A 240 11.75 5.74 -0.45
N THR A 241 10.95 5.93 -1.50
CA THR A 241 10.54 4.82 -2.39
C THR A 241 11.72 4.11 -3.03
N GLY A 242 12.68 4.85 -3.57
CA GLY A 242 13.89 4.33 -4.22
C GLY A 242 14.94 3.73 -3.27
N TRP A 243 14.84 3.97 -1.96
CA TRP A 243 15.77 3.42 -0.96
C TRP A 243 15.52 1.96 -0.63
N ARG A 244 14.34 1.44 -1.04
CA ARG A 244 13.94 0.05 -0.86
C ARG A 244 14.09 -0.42 0.58
N LEU A 245 13.46 0.25 1.54
CA LEU A 245 13.50 -0.11 2.94
C LEU A 245 12.10 -0.13 3.58
N GLY A 246 11.81 -1.23 4.28
CA GLY A 246 10.62 -1.45 5.07
C GLY A 246 10.92 -2.35 6.25
N TYR A 247 9.89 -2.76 6.95
CA TYR A 247 10.02 -3.70 8.06
C TYR A 247 8.71 -4.44 8.32
N ALA A 248 8.84 -5.61 8.94
CA ALA A 248 7.74 -6.33 9.56
C ALA A 248 7.96 -6.40 11.06
N VAL A 249 6.89 -6.27 11.84
CA VAL A 249 6.90 -6.56 13.27
C VAL A 249 5.77 -7.52 13.63
N GLY A 250 6.01 -8.42 14.57
CA GLY A 250 5.00 -9.40 14.98
C GLY A 250 5.57 -10.45 15.92
N PRO A 251 4.83 -11.55 16.18
CA PRO A 251 5.28 -12.59 17.08
C PRO A 251 6.67 -13.13 16.73
N GLU A 252 7.55 -13.16 17.70
CA GLU A 252 8.97 -13.55 17.50
C GLU A 252 9.14 -14.90 16.78
N PRO A 253 8.35 -15.96 17.05
CA PRO A 253 8.47 -17.23 16.30
C PRO A 253 8.24 -17.06 14.78
N VAL A 254 7.30 -16.20 14.36
CA VAL A 254 7.02 -15.93 12.96
C VAL A 254 8.16 -15.09 12.36
N ILE A 255 8.58 -14.02 13.04
CA ILE A 255 9.70 -13.18 12.62
C ILE A 255 11.00 -14.00 12.44
N LYS A 256 11.25 -14.98 13.29
CA LYS A 256 12.40 -15.89 13.13
C LYS A 256 12.33 -16.73 11.85
N VAL A 257 11.14 -17.21 11.47
CA VAL A 257 10.96 -17.95 10.22
C VAL A 257 11.11 -17.02 9.02
N MET A 258 10.47 -15.85 9.05
CA MET A 258 10.63 -14.83 8.00
C MET A 258 12.10 -14.43 7.81
N THR A 259 12.87 -14.29 8.90
CA THR A 259 14.31 -13.96 8.84
C THR A 259 15.12 -15.07 8.14
N LYS A 260 14.78 -16.35 8.31
CA LYS A 260 15.46 -17.45 7.59
C LYS A 260 15.19 -17.38 6.08
N ILE A 261 13.97 -17.08 5.68
CA ILE A 261 13.61 -16.92 4.26
C ILE A 261 14.36 -15.70 3.69
N HIS A 262 14.29 -14.55 4.37
CA HIS A 262 15.00 -13.33 4.01
C HIS A 262 16.52 -13.57 3.84
N GLN A 263 17.15 -14.25 4.78
CA GLN A 263 18.57 -14.60 4.71
C GLN A 263 18.89 -15.41 3.45
N SER A 264 18.03 -16.35 3.07
CA SER A 264 18.25 -17.21 1.91
C SER A 264 18.03 -16.50 0.58
N CYS A 265 17.15 -15.49 0.53
CA CYS A 265 16.80 -14.77 -0.69
C CYS A 265 17.64 -13.50 -0.92
N ILE A 266 17.83 -12.70 0.13
CA ILE A 266 18.36 -11.33 0.05
C ILE A 266 19.63 -11.15 0.91
N MET A 267 19.82 -11.96 1.95
CA MET A 267 20.86 -11.86 2.97
C MET A 267 20.57 -10.74 3.98
N SER A 268 20.50 -9.48 3.54
CA SER A 268 20.16 -8.31 4.38
C SER A 268 19.68 -7.16 3.51
N ALA A 269 18.86 -6.27 4.07
CA ALA A 269 18.45 -5.04 3.41
C ALA A 269 19.65 -4.10 3.15
N PRO A 270 19.57 -3.15 2.19
CA PRO A 270 20.67 -2.26 1.84
C PRO A 270 21.22 -1.49 3.05
N THR A 271 22.52 -1.61 3.30
CA THR A 271 23.18 -1.06 4.49
C THR A 271 23.05 0.46 4.58
N THR A 272 23.27 1.18 3.46
CA THR A 272 23.13 2.63 3.38
C THR A 272 21.71 3.09 3.73
N SER A 273 20.70 2.39 3.24
CA SER A 273 19.30 2.68 3.54
C SER A 273 18.96 2.49 5.02
N GLN A 274 19.57 1.51 5.67
CA GLN A 274 19.37 1.28 7.11
C GLN A 274 19.95 2.42 7.96
N TYR A 275 21.15 2.94 7.63
CA TYR A 275 21.70 4.11 8.31
C TYR A 275 20.87 5.37 8.08
N ALA A 276 20.41 5.58 6.86
CA ALA A 276 19.50 6.67 6.53
C ALA A 276 18.18 6.59 7.32
N ALA A 277 17.64 5.38 7.49
CA ALA A 277 16.40 5.16 8.24
C ALA A 277 16.52 5.46 9.74
N ILE A 278 17.68 5.22 10.35
CA ILE A 278 17.95 5.63 11.74
C ILE A 278 17.77 7.14 11.87
N ALA A 279 18.35 7.92 10.97
CA ALA A 279 18.19 9.37 10.95
C ALA A 279 16.73 9.81 10.70
N ALA A 280 16.01 9.08 9.84
CA ALA A 280 14.60 9.33 9.58
C ALA A 280 13.76 9.21 10.87
N LEU A 281 13.92 8.13 11.61
CA LEU A 281 13.16 7.86 12.84
C LEU A 281 13.52 8.80 14.00
N HIS A 282 14.74 9.35 14.02
CA HIS A 282 15.20 10.26 15.06
C HIS A 282 14.74 11.72 14.86
N SER A 283 14.64 12.20 13.61
CA SER A 283 14.69 13.64 13.39
C SER A 283 13.77 14.15 12.28
N CYS A 284 12.86 13.32 11.72
CA CYS A 284 12.07 13.74 10.57
C CYS A 284 10.55 13.70 10.78
N ASP A 285 10.08 13.71 12.02
CA ASP A 285 8.63 13.76 12.32
C ASP A 285 7.99 15.02 11.71
N ASP A 286 8.62 16.19 11.83
CA ASP A 286 8.14 17.45 11.23
C ASP A 286 8.00 17.36 9.69
N SER A 287 8.90 16.60 9.05
CA SER A 287 8.84 16.39 7.60
C SER A 287 7.63 15.55 7.21
N ILE A 288 7.27 14.55 8.02
CA ILE A 288 6.05 13.76 7.81
C ILE A 288 4.82 14.66 7.91
N GLU A 289 4.75 15.47 8.96
CA GLU A 289 3.62 16.37 9.22
C GLU A 289 3.44 17.38 8.09
N MET A 290 4.53 18.00 7.65
CA MET A 290 4.51 18.93 6.52
C MET A 290 3.99 18.28 5.23
N MET A 291 4.48 17.06 4.88
CA MET A 291 4.02 16.33 3.69
C MET A 291 2.56 15.91 3.83
N ARG A 292 2.14 15.40 5.00
CA ARG A 292 0.75 15.03 5.27
C ARG A 292 -0.20 16.20 5.12
N ASP A 293 0.15 17.37 5.65
CA ASP A 293 -0.69 18.58 5.59
C ASP A 293 -0.83 19.07 4.15
N GLU A 294 0.25 19.02 3.36
CA GLU A 294 0.21 19.35 1.94
C GLU A 294 -0.67 18.34 1.17
N TYR A 295 -0.52 17.04 1.40
CA TYR A 295 -1.39 16.03 0.79
C TYR A 295 -2.86 16.23 1.17
N ASN A 296 -3.16 16.60 2.42
CA ASN A 296 -4.51 16.89 2.84
C ASN A 296 -5.13 18.10 2.11
N ARG A 297 -4.32 19.12 1.81
CA ARG A 297 -4.76 20.28 1.01
C ARG A 297 -5.08 19.87 -0.43
N ARG A 298 -4.19 19.10 -1.07
CA ARG A 298 -4.37 18.57 -2.43
C ARG A 298 -5.55 17.60 -2.50
N ARG A 299 -5.72 16.74 -1.52
CA ARG A 299 -6.87 15.83 -1.41
C ARG A 299 -8.19 16.60 -1.47
N ARG A 300 -8.34 17.63 -0.64
CA ARG A 300 -9.58 18.45 -0.60
C ARG A 300 -9.86 19.10 -1.94
N TYR A 301 -8.83 19.61 -2.61
CA TYR A 301 -8.96 20.20 -3.94
C TYR A 301 -9.43 19.17 -4.97
N VAL A 302 -8.75 18.02 -5.07
CA VAL A 302 -9.04 16.99 -6.07
C VAL A 302 -10.42 16.37 -5.85
N VAL A 303 -10.78 16.03 -4.60
CA VAL A 303 -12.11 15.49 -4.27
C VAL A 303 -13.21 16.47 -4.68
N LYS A 304 -13.05 17.77 -4.34
CA LYS A 304 -14.02 18.79 -4.74
C LYS A 304 -14.12 18.90 -6.26
N ALA A 305 -13.00 18.98 -6.96
CA ALA A 305 -12.98 19.13 -8.43
C ALA A 305 -13.66 17.96 -9.14
N LEU A 306 -13.41 16.72 -8.68
CA LEU A 306 -14.04 15.51 -9.25
C LEU A 306 -15.57 15.50 -9.02
N ASN A 307 -16.01 15.79 -7.80
CA ASN A 307 -17.46 15.85 -7.51
C ASN A 307 -18.16 16.98 -8.27
N ASP A 308 -17.54 18.16 -8.40
CA ASP A 308 -18.06 19.28 -9.19
C ASP A 308 -18.16 18.95 -10.71
N MET A 309 -17.51 17.89 -11.15
CA MET A 309 -17.57 17.37 -12.53
C MET A 309 -18.56 16.20 -12.71
N GLY A 310 -19.16 15.71 -11.62
CA GLY A 310 -20.06 14.55 -11.66
C GLY A 310 -19.36 13.19 -11.50
N LEU A 311 -18.04 13.17 -11.31
CA LEU A 311 -17.32 11.95 -10.95
C LEU A 311 -17.40 11.74 -9.43
N THR A 312 -18.46 11.06 -8.99
CA THR A 312 -18.69 10.83 -7.55
C THR A 312 -17.48 10.22 -6.90
N CYS A 313 -16.93 10.92 -5.92
CA CYS A 313 -15.74 10.51 -5.18
C CYS A 313 -15.96 10.73 -3.70
N PHE A 314 -15.90 9.66 -2.89
CA PHE A 314 -15.88 9.81 -1.45
C PHE A 314 -14.59 10.51 -1.00
N ALA A 315 -14.63 11.15 0.17
CA ALA A 315 -13.46 11.84 0.70
C ALA A 315 -12.55 10.84 1.45
N PRO A 316 -11.45 10.35 0.85
CA PRO A 316 -10.58 9.37 1.48
C PRO A 316 -9.91 9.98 2.71
N ARG A 317 -9.73 9.17 3.75
CA ARG A 317 -9.11 9.59 5.02
C ARG A 317 -7.69 9.07 5.18
N GLY A 318 -7.14 8.39 4.15
CA GLY A 318 -5.76 7.88 4.18
C GLY A 318 -5.09 7.84 2.82
N ALA A 319 -3.80 7.51 2.80
CA ALA A 319 -2.92 7.44 1.65
C ALA A 319 -2.85 8.78 0.86
N PHE A 320 -2.57 8.73 -0.43
CA PHE A 320 -2.58 9.89 -1.32
C PHE A 320 -3.30 9.58 -2.66
N TYR A 321 -4.41 8.83 -2.55
CA TYR A 321 -5.23 8.44 -3.70
C TYR A 321 -6.67 8.88 -3.51
N VAL A 322 -7.34 9.13 -4.63
CA VAL A 322 -8.78 9.16 -4.75
C VAL A 322 -9.24 8.09 -5.73
N PHE A 323 -10.46 7.62 -5.54
CA PHE A 323 -11.03 6.52 -6.33
C PHE A 323 -12.44 6.90 -6.83
N PRO A 324 -12.54 7.88 -7.77
CA PRO A 324 -13.81 8.34 -8.31
C PRO A 324 -14.53 7.26 -9.11
N CYS A 325 -15.85 7.27 -9.02
CA CYS A 325 -16.75 6.48 -9.86
C CYS A 325 -16.84 7.10 -11.26
N ILE A 326 -16.61 6.28 -12.29
CA ILE A 326 -16.64 6.70 -13.70
C ILE A 326 -17.86 6.15 -14.47
N ARG A 327 -18.81 5.53 -13.76
CA ARG A 327 -19.97 4.86 -14.37
C ARG A 327 -20.90 5.81 -15.15
N CYS A 328 -20.83 7.13 -14.90
CA CYS A 328 -21.55 8.13 -15.69
C CYS A 328 -21.19 8.08 -17.18
N SER A 329 -20.01 7.57 -17.54
CA SER A 329 -19.55 7.43 -18.92
C SER A 329 -20.18 6.24 -19.67
N GLY A 330 -20.67 5.23 -18.94
CA GLY A 330 -21.09 3.96 -19.52
C GLY A 330 -19.96 3.06 -20.04
N LEU A 331 -18.70 3.51 -19.89
CA LEU A 331 -17.50 2.79 -20.32
C LEU A 331 -16.99 1.86 -19.20
N THR A 332 -16.21 0.84 -19.59
CA THR A 332 -15.37 0.09 -18.64
C THR A 332 -14.27 0.98 -18.09
N SER A 333 -13.71 0.60 -16.93
CA SER A 333 -12.58 1.31 -16.31
C SER A 333 -11.40 1.45 -17.26
N GLN A 334 -11.10 0.40 -18.02
CA GLN A 334 -10.01 0.41 -19.00
C GLN A 334 -10.28 1.34 -20.17
N GLU A 335 -11.47 1.25 -20.80
CA GLU A 335 -11.85 2.12 -21.92
C GLU A 335 -11.81 3.59 -21.54
N PHE A 336 -12.38 3.95 -20.38
CA PHE A 336 -12.35 5.32 -19.89
C PHE A 336 -10.91 5.85 -19.73
N CYS A 337 -10.03 5.11 -19.09
CA CYS A 337 -8.65 5.51 -18.88
C CYS A 337 -7.85 5.59 -20.17
N GLU A 338 -8.07 4.67 -21.13
CA GLU A 338 -7.41 4.70 -22.44
C GLU A 338 -7.89 5.89 -23.30
N MET A 339 -9.18 6.19 -23.30
CA MET A 339 -9.71 7.35 -24.03
C MET A 339 -9.21 8.67 -23.44
N LEU A 340 -9.25 8.81 -22.10
CA LEU A 340 -8.72 9.99 -21.41
C LEU A 340 -7.24 10.22 -21.72
N LEU A 341 -6.45 9.15 -21.71
CA LEU A 341 -5.03 9.22 -22.07
C LEU A 341 -4.83 9.69 -23.52
N LYS A 342 -5.55 9.11 -24.47
CA LYS A 342 -5.42 9.42 -25.90
C LYS A 342 -5.88 10.83 -26.27
N GLU A 343 -6.98 11.28 -25.69
CA GLU A 343 -7.63 12.53 -26.07
C GLU A 343 -7.14 13.75 -25.30
N GLN A 344 -6.75 13.55 -24.03
CA GLN A 344 -6.39 14.65 -23.13
C GLN A 344 -5.00 14.50 -22.51
N GLU A 345 -4.25 13.45 -22.87
CA GLU A 345 -2.91 13.19 -22.35
C GLU A 345 -2.87 13.19 -20.79
N VAL A 346 -3.87 12.57 -20.16
CA VAL A 346 -3.95 12.37 -18.72
C VAL A 346 -3.98 10.86 -18.43
N ALA A 347 -2.95 10.36 -17.77
CA ALA A 347 -2.84 8.97 -17.37
C ALA A 347 -3.34 8.79 -15.93
N ILE A 348 -4.40 8.01 -15.78
CA ILE A 348 -4.91 7.51 -14.50
C ILE A 348 -4.99 5.98 -14.57
N ILE A 349 -5.20 5.30 -13.46
CA ILE A 349 -5.17 3.83 -13.44
C ILE A 349 -6.61 3.30 -13.37
N PRO A 350 -7.00 2.37 -14.27
CA PRO A 350 -8.32 1.77 -14.22
C PRO A 350 -8.51 0.98 -12.92
N GLY A 351 -9.71 1.03 -12.36
CA GLY A 351 -10.00 0.48 -11.05
C GLY A 351 -9.93 -1.05 -11.01
N ASP A 352 -10.27 -1.72 -12.09
CA ASP A 352 -10.18 -3.18 -12.25
C ASP A 352 -8.74 -3.72 -12.16
N ALA A 353 -7.72 -2.87 -12.34
CA ALA A 353 -6.33 -3.21 -12.06
C ALA A 353 -6.06 -3.53 -10.57
N PHE A 354 -6.97 -3.16 -9.66
CA PHE A 354 -6.87 -3.37 -8.22
C PHE A 354 -7.82 -4.48 -7.71
N GLY A 355 -8.35 -5.28 -8.62
CA GLY A 355 -9.32 -6.34 -8.37
C GLY A 355 -10.64 -6.09 -9.09
N ALA A 356 -11.41 -7.16 -9.30
CA ALA A 356 -12.66 -7.10 -10.07
C ALA A 356 -13.68 -6.12 -9.48
N SER A 357 -13.69 -5.92 -8.17
CA SER A 357 -14.59 -4.98 -7.48
C SER A 357 -14.25 -3.51 -7.76
N GLY A 358 -13.09 -3.22 -8.35
CA GLY A 358 -12.69 -1.89 -8.78
C GLY A 358 -13.27 -1.45 -10.12
N GLU A 359 -13.99 -2.32 -10.84
CA GLU A 359 -14.63 -1.96 -12.12
C GLU A 359 -15.68 -0.85 -11.93
N GLY A 360 -15.67 0.12 -12.85
CA GLY A 360 -16.48 1.33 -12.78
C GLY A 360 -15.85 2.45 -11.95
N TYR A 361 -14.56 2.30 -11.57
CA TYR A 361 -13.76 3.30 -10.86
C TYR A 361 -12.43 3.54 -11.57
N ALA A 362 -11.74 4.62 -11.17
CA ALA A 362 -10.36 4.88 -11.58
C ALA A 362 -9.55 5.41 -10.39
N ARG A 363 -8.27 5.01 -10.27
CA ARG A 363 -7.38 5.55 -9.25
C ARG A 363 -6.63 6.78 -9.76
N ILE A 364 -6.67 7.85 -8.99
CA ILE A 364 -5.92 9.08 -9.19
C ILE A 364 -5.04 9.31 -7.96
N SER A 365 -3.73 9.48 -8.16
CA SER A 365 -2.81 9.95 -7.14
C SER A 365 -2.83 11.48 -7.07
N TYR A 366 -2.89 12.05 -5.85
CA TYR A 366 -2.68 13.49 -5.64
C TYR A 366 -1.30 13.83 -5.06
N ALA A 367 -0.39 12.87 -5.11
CA ALA A 367 1.02 13.10 -4.79
C ALA A 367 1.76 13.74 -6.00
N TYR A 368 1.27 14.93 -6.41
CA TYR A 368 1.80 15.75 -7.50
C TYR A 368 1.66 17.22 -7.16
N SER A 369 2.43 18.08 -7.85
CA SER A 369 2.31 19.52 -7.63
C SER A 369 0.90 20.03 -7.92
N VAL A 370 0.50 21.10 -7.25
CA VAL A 370 -0.82 21.73 -7.43
C VAL A 370 -1.04 22.10 -8.89
N GLU A 371 -0.03 22.63 -9.58
CA GLU A 371 -0.07 23.00 -11.00
C GLU A 371 -0.40 21.79 -11.90
N HIS A 372 0.23 20.63 -11.65
CA HIS A 372 -0.09 19.40 -12.37
C HIS A 372 -1.51 18.94 -12.12
N LEU A 373 -1.95 18.98 -10.86
CA LEU A 373 -3.31 18.60 -10.49
C LEU A 373 -4.37 19.52 -11.12
N GLU A 374 -4.16 20.84 -11.11
CA GLU A 374 -5.05 21.81 -11.75
C GLU A 374 -5.15 21.58 -13.26
N THR A 375 -4.01 21.34 -13.91
CA THR A 375 -3.99 21.06 -15.35
C THR A 375 -4.69 19.74 -15.67
N ALA A 376 -4.46 18.68 -14.88
CA ALA A 376 -5.13 17.40 -15.06
C ALA A 376 -6.66 17.52 -14.86
N MET A 377 -7.10 18.20 -13.78
CA MET A 377 -8.53 18.41 -13.52
C MET A 377 -9.22 19.21 -14.64
N ARG A 378 -8.54 20.22 -15.21
CA ARG A 378 -9.05 20.96 -16.37
C ARG A 378 -9.19 20.05 -17.61
N ARG A 379 -8.20 19.21 -17.89
CA ARG A 379 -8.23 18.27 -19.02
C ARG A 379 -9.32 17.21 -18.85
N ILE A 380 -9.50 16.66 -17.63
CA ILE A 380 -10.58 15.73 -17.30
C ILE A 380 -11.94 16.40 -17.51
N ARG A 381 -12.10 17.66 -17.06
CA ARG A 381 -13.34 18.42 -17.31
C ARG A 381 -13.64 18.59 -18.80
N THR A 382 -12.64 18.92 -19.60
CA THR A 382 -12.79 19.02 -21.08
C THR A 382 -13.24 17.68 -21.65
N PHE A 383 -12.59 16.58 -21.29
CA PHE A 383 -12.95 15.23 -21.71
C PHE A 383 -14.42 14.89 -21.39
N LEU A 384 -14.84 15.11 -20.15
CA LEU A 384 -16.23 14.85 -19.75
C LEU A 384 -17.23 15.71 -20.50
N LYS A 385 -16.90 16.99 -20.75
CA LYS A 385 -17.73 17.92 -21.51
C LYS A 385 -17.90 17.47 -22.96
N ASP A 386 -16.79 17.12 -23.63
CA ASP A 386 -16.78 16.74 -25.03
C ASP A 386 -17.59 15.45 -25.30
N HIS A 387 -17.70 14.58 -24.30
CA HIS A 387 -18.51 13.37 -24.36
C HIS A 387 -19.93 13.51 -23.76
N GLY A 388 -20.30 14.68 -23.24
CA GLY A 388 -21.62 14.89 -22.63
C GLY A 388 -21.80 14.20 -21.27
N TRP A 389 -20.72 13.92 -20.57
CA TRP A 389 -20.72 13.27 -19.23
C TRP A 389 -20.49 14.26 -18.08
N LEU A 390 -20.27 15.53 -18.38
CA LEU A 390 -20.11 16.56 -17.35
C LEU A 390 -21.46 16.80 -16.66
N ALA A 391 -21.48 16.83 -15.34
CA ALA A 391 -22.66 17.25 -14.58
C ALA A 391 -22.99 18.73 -14.87
N GLU A 392 -24.27 19.07 -14.98
CA GLU A 392 -24.77 20.43 -15.18
C GLU A 392 -24.56 21.32 -13.95
#